data_711cab1cc297f03d58f40444fc858089
#
_entry.id   711cab1cc297f03d58f40444fc858089
#
_cell.length_a   1.000
_cell.length_b   1.000
_cell.length_c   1.000
_cell.angle_alpha   90.00
_cell.angle_beta   90.00
_cell.angle_gamma   90.00
#
_symmetry.space_group_name_H-M   'P 1'
#
loop_
_entity.id
_entity.type
_entity.pdbx_description
1 polymer ?
#
loop_
_entity_poly.entity_id
_entity_poly.type
_entity_poly.pdbx_seq_one_letter_code
_entity_poly.pdbx_strand_id
1 'polypeptide(L)'
;MRFIYFIYGVACYLIFFATFLYAIGFVGNFVVPKSMDTGIQGSFIEALLINFLLIGVFGVQHSVMARQGFKEKWAKIVPAAIERNTYVLFSSVALMLIFWQWRPMGGVIWDVSDTTLGPALIAISLLGWMLVLISTFLLSHFELTGLSQAFSNLTRKETQ
;
A
#
# COMPACT_ATOMS: atom_id res chain seq x y z
N MET A 1 -1.74 19.97 -19.95
CA MET A 1 -1.96 19.51 -18.56
C MET A 1 -2.57 18.12 -18.44
N ARG A 2 -3.60 17.77 -19.24
CA ARG A 2 -4.27 16.45 -19.16
C ARG A 2 -3.35 15.26 -19.33
N PHE A 3 -2.41 15.35 -20.28
CA PHE A 3 -1.43 14.28 -20.52
C PHE A 3 -0.47 14.08 -19.33
N ILE A 4 -0.07 15.16 -18.66
CA ILE A 4 0.77 15.10 -17.45
C ILE A 4 0.02 14.39 -16.31
N TYR A 5 -1.27 14.68 -16.12
CA TYR A 5 -2.10 14.01 -15.12
C TYR A 5 -2.26 12.52 -15.41
N PHE A 6 -2.35 12.14 -16.67
CA PHE A 6 -2.41 10.73 -17.07
C PHE A 6 -1.10 10.01 -16.74
N ILE A 7 0.06 10.58 -17.13
CA ILE A 7 1.39 10.01 -16.80
C ILE A 7 1.55 9.88 -15.28
N TYR A 8 1.18 10.92 -14.54
CA TYR A 8 1.20 10.90 -13.08
C TYR A 8 0.33 9.78 -12.51
N GLY A 9 -0.90 9.60 -13.02
CA GLY A 9 -1.80 8.53 -12.61
C GLY A 9 -1.23 7.14 -12.87
N VAL A 10 -0.62 6.93 -14.04
CA VAL A 10 0.06 5.67 -14.39
C VAL A 10 1.24 5.41 -13.45
N ALA A 11 2.06 6.42 -13.19
CA ALA A 11 3.20 6.30 -12.27
C ALA A 11 2.74 5.93 -10.85
N CYS A 12 1.72 6.61 -10.33
CA CYS A 12 1.13 6.29 -9.02
C CYS A 12 0.59 4.86 -8.96
N TYR A 13 -0.07 4.41 -10.02
CA TYR A 13 -0.58 3.04 -10.11
C TYR A 13 0.55 2.00 -10.08
N LEU A 14 1.61 2.20 -10.85
CA LEU A 14 2.75 1.29 -10.87
C LEU A 14 3.47 1.24 -9.52
N ILE A 15 3.63 2.39 -8.85
CA ILE A 15 4.18 2.47 -7.50
C ILE A 15 3.30 1.70 -6.51
N PHE A 16 1.99 1.92 -6.55
CA PHE A 16 1.03 1.18 -5.73
C PHE A 16 1.14 -0.32 -5.94
N PHE A 17 1.11 -0.77 -7.19
CA PHE A 17 1.13 -2.19 -7.52
C PHE A 17 2.44 -2.86 -7.09
N ALA A 18 3.58 -2.21 -7.32
CA ALA A 18 4.88 -2.68 -6.85
C ALA A 18 4.93 -2.74 -5.32
N THR A 19 4.41 -1.72 -4.63
CA THR A 19 4.31 -1.68 -3.16
C THR A 19 3.42 -2.80 -2.63
N PHE A 20 2.30 -3.07 -3.29
CA PHE A 20 1.39 -4.17 -2.93
C PHE A 20 2.07 -5.54 -3.08
N LEU A 21 2.77 -5.79 -4.19
CA LEU A 21 3.53 -7.03 -4.38
C LEU A 21 4.65 -7.17 -3.35
N TYR A 22 5.35 -6.08 -3.05
CA TYR A 22 6.39 -6.07 -2.01
C TYR A 22 5.80 -6.39 -0.63
N ALA A 23 4.60 -5.88 -0.31
CA ALA A 23 3.91 -6.17 0.95
C ALA A 23 3.66 -7.67 1.16
N ILE A 24 3.31 -8.40 0.10
CA ILE A 24 3.12 -9.86 0.15
C ILE A 24 4.43 -10.55 0.56
N GLY A 25 5.53 -10.21 -0.10
CA GLY A 25 6.85 -10.74 0.22
C GLY A 25 7.36 -10.30 1.61
N PHE A 26 7.08 -9.05 1.98
CA PHE A 26 7.49 -8.48 3.27
C PHE A 26 6.81 -9.21 4.44
N VAL A 27 5.50 -9.42 4.38
CA VAL A 27 4.74 -10.14 5.42
C VAL A 27 5.03 -11.64 5.39
N GLY A 28 5.18 -12.21 4.18
CA GLY A 28 5.43 -13.64 4.00
C GLY A 28 6.88 -14.06 4.19
N ASN A 29 7.81 -13.13 4.36
CA ASN A 29 9.24 -13.37 4.50
C ASN A 29 9.86 -14.16 3.33
N PHE A 30 9.47 -13.83 2.10
CA PHE A 30 9.99 -14.47 0.89
C PHE A 30 10.17 -13.48 -0.27
N VAL A 31 11.14 -13.78 -1.15
CA VAL A 31 11.41 -13.06 -2.44
C VAL A 31 11.92 -11.62 -2.29
N VAL A 32 11.66 -10.94 -1.18
CA VAL A 32 12.09 -9.54 -0.96
C VAL A 32 13.42 -9.47 -0.20
N PRO A 33 14.28 -8.46 -0.46
CA PRO A 33 15.56 -8.30 0.23
C PRO A 33 15.41 -7.94 1.71
N LYS A 34 14.30 -7.32 2.09
CA LYS A 34 13.96 -7.00 3.48
C LYS A 34 12.52 -7.36 3.77
N SER A 35 12.30 -8.12 4.83
CA SER A 35 11.01 -8.59 5.31
C SER A 35 10.75 -8.16 6.75
N MET A 36 9.62 -8.61 7.32
CA MET A 36 9.30 -8.38 8.74
C MET A 36 10.33 -8.99 9.70
N ASP A 37 10.98 -10.11 9.30
CA ASP A 37 11.91 -10.85 10.14
C ASP A 37 13.37 -10.46 9.90
N THR A 38 13.63 -9.62 8.89
CA THR A 38 14.99 -9.20 8.51
C THR A 38 15.21 -7.71 8.75
N GLY A 39 16.40 -7.33 9.17
CA GLY A 39 16.77 -5.92 9.35
C GLY A 39 17.65 -5.68 10.57
N ILE A 40 17.74 -4.39 10.95
CA ILE A 40 18.53 -3.97 12.11
C ILE A 40 17.81 -4.44 13.37
N GLN A 41 18.49 -5.29 14.14
CA GLN A 41 17.99 -5.72 15.44
C GLN A 41 18.31 -4.67 16.51
N GLY A 42 17.33 -4.35 17.33
CA GLY A 42 17.42 -3.45 18.48
C GLY A 42 16.82 -4.10 19.72
N SER A 43 16.63 -3.31 20.76
CA SER A 43 15.88 -3.80 21.92
C SER A 43 14.40 -4.02 21.55
N PHE A 44 13.74 -4.97 22.22
CA PHE A 44 12.31 -5.24 21.98
C PHE A 44 11.44 -3.99 22.11
N ILE A 45 11.70 -3.16 23.14
CA ILE A 45 10.94 -1.93 23.38
C ILE A 45 11.16 -0.92 22.26
N GLU A 46 12.40 -0.74 21.80
CA GLU A 46 12.72 0.14 20.68
C GLU A 46 12.00 -0.31 19.41
N ALA A 47 12.09 -1.60 19.06
CA ALA A 47 11.41 -2.17 17.91
C ALA A 47 9.90 -1.98 17.99
N LEU A 48 9.30 -2.24 19.15
CA LEU A 48 7.87 -2.07 19.39
C LEU A 48 7.42 -0.62 19.17
N LEU A 49 8.15 0.35 19.73
CA LEU A 49 7.81 1.78 19.59
C LEU A 49 7.95 2.26 18.15
N ILE A 50 9.04 1.90 17.46
CA ILE A 50 9.25 2.27 16.06
C ILE A 50 8.18 1.65 15.17
N ASN A 51 7.90 0.36 15.30
CA ASN A 51 6.92 -0.33 14.50
C ASN A 51 5.49 0.22 14.75
N PHE A 52 5.15 0.50 16.01
CA PHE A 52 3.87 1.12 16.36
C PHE A 52 3.73 2.52 15.74
N LEU A 53 4.79 3.33 15.78
CA LEU A 53 4.80 4.65 15.15
C LEU A 53 4.63 4.55 13.63
N LEU A 54 5.32 3.63 12.98
CA LEU A 54 5.22 3.41 11.52
C LEU A 54 3.81 3.00 11.09
N ILE A 55 3.21 2.04 11.80
CA ILE A 55 1.82 1.61 11.56
C ILE A 55 0.87 2.77 11.85
N GLY A 56 1.11 3.52 12.92
CA GLY A 56 0.33 4.71 13.28
C GLY A 56 0.35 5.78 12.19
N VAL A 57 1.52 6.09 11.64
CA VAL A 57 1.67 7.05 10.51
C VAL A 57 0.88 6.59 9.30
N PHE A 58 1.01 5.32 8.90
CA PHE A 58 0.23 4.76 7.80
C PHE A 58 -1.27 4.82 8.09
N GLY A 59 -1.71 4.34 9.26
CA GLY A 59 -3.12 4.27 9.63
C GLY A 59 -3.77 5.65 9.70
N VAL A 60 -3.08 6.64 10.28
CA VAL A 60 -3.57 8.03 10.35
C VAL A 60 -3.65 8.65 8.96
N GLN A 61 -2.56 8.56 8.16
CA GLN A 61 -2.55 9.08 6.79
C GLN A 61 -3.69 8.48 5.97
N HIS A 62 -3.78 7.15 5.94
CA HIS A 62 -4.78 6.43 5.16
C HIS A 62 -6.21 6.77 5.59
N SER A 63 -6.47 6.79 6.88
CA SER A 63 -7.81 7.07 7.43
C SER A 63 -8.22 8.53 7.29
N VAL A 64 -7.31 9.47 7.54
CA VAL A 64 -7.60 10.91 7.48
C VAL A 64 -7.85 11.35 6.05
N MET A 65 -6.99 10.96 5.11
CA MET A 65 -7.15 11.33 3.70
C MET A 65 -8.39 10.69 3.04
N ALA A 66 -8.89 9.58 3.58
CA ALA A 66 -10.13 8.96 3.10
C ALA A 66 -11.39 9.72 3.51
N ARG A 67 -11.35 10.59 4.53
CA ARG A 67 -12.50 11.30 5.06
C ARG A 67 -12.98 12.42 4.14
N GLN A 68 -14.30 12.59 4.05
CA GLN A 68 -14.96 13.61 3.24
C GLN A 68 -14.42 15.03 3.55
N GLY A 69 -14.39 15.42 4.82
CA GLY A 69 -13.93 16.74 5.23
C GLY A 69 -12.45 17.03 4.90
N PHE A 70 -11.60 16.01 4.80
CA PHE A 70 -10.24 16.17 4.29
C PHE A 70 -10.27 16.39 2.77
N LYS A 71 -11.01 15.58 2.05
CA LYS A 71 -11.15 15.68 0.58
C LYS A 71 -11.65 17.05 0.13
N GLU A 72 -12.62 17.64 0.82
CA GLU A 72 -13.13 19.00 0.53
C GLU A 72 -12.06 20.08 0.67
N LYS A 73 -11.18 19.95 1.67
CA LYS A 73 -10.05 20.87 1.85
C LYS A 73 -8.95 20.60 0.82
N TRP A 74 -8.68 19.34 0.56
CA TRP A 74 -7.63 18.88 -0.35
C TRP A 74 -7.94 19.26 -1.81
N ALA A 75 -9.21 19.21 -2.21
CA ALA A 75 -9.69 19.61 -3.53
C ALA A 75 -9.40 21.10 -3.88
N LYS A 76 -9.10 21.93 -2.89
CA LYS A 76 -8.68 23.33 -3.12
C LYS A 76 -7.23 23.44 -3.59
N ILE A 77 -6.42 22.39 -3.39
CA ILE A 77 -4.97 22.37 -3.65
C ILE A 77 -4.65 21.40 -4.78
N VAL A 78 -5.27 20.21 -4.76
CA VAL A 78 -5.01 19.13 -5.72
C VAL A 78 -6.18 19.02 -6.69
N PRO A 79 -5.93 19.07 -8.01
CA PRO A 79 -6.97 18.88 -9.01
C PRO A 79 -7.71 17.54 -8.85
N ALA A 80 -9.03 17.56 -9.02
CA ALA A 80 -9.89 16.37 -8.91
C ALA A 80 -9.44 15.19 -9.79
N ALA A 81 -8.82 15.48 -10.94
CA ALA A 81 -8.33 14.48 -11.88
C ALA A 81 -7.21 13.57 -11.30
N ILE A 82 -6.46 14.05 -10.29
CA ILE A 82 -5.33 13.34 -9.69
C ILE A 82 -5.46 13.20 -8.16
N GLU A 83 -6.56 13.63 -7.57
CA GLU A 83 -6.77 13.59 -6.12
C GLU A 83 -6.63 12.16 -5.59
N ARG A 84 -7.28 11.21 -6.24
CA ARG A 84 -7.25 9.81 -5.84
C ARG A 84 -5.86 9.16 -6.05
N ASN A 85 -5.20 9.46 -7.15
CA ASN A 85 -3.83 9.00 -7.41
C ASN A 85 -2.87 9.49 -6.33
N THR A 86 -3.02 10.76 -5.91
CA THR A 86 -2.19 11.35 -4.85
C THR A 86 -2.44 10.65 -3.51
N TYR A 87 -3.69 10.36 -3.15
CA TYR A 87 -4.01 9.58 -1.96
C TYR A 87 -3.34 8.20 -1.98
N VAL A 88 -3.44 7.47 -3.09
CA VAL A 88 -2.81 6.15 -3.26
C VAL A 88 -1.29 6.24 -3.20
N LEU A 89 -0.69 7.29 -3.78
CA LEU A 89 0.75 7.54 -3.70
C LEU A 89 1.20 7.75 -2.25
N PHE A 90 0.53 8.59 -1.47
CA PHE A 90 0.88 8.80 -0.06
C PHE A 90 0.74 7.53 0.77
N SER A 91 -0.30 6.72 0.52
CA SER A 91 -0.46 5.42 1.17
C SER A 91 0.68 4.46 0.81
N SER A 92 1.08 4.43 -0.45
CA SER A 92 2.22 3.62 -0.92
C SER A 92 3.54 4.07 -0.29
N VAL A 93 3.79 5.39 -0.21
CA VAL A 93 4.98 5.95 0.45
C VAL A 93 5.02 5.60 1.93
N ALA A 94 3.89 5.67 2.63
CA ALA A 94 3.81 5.28 4.04
C ALA A 94 4.08 3.78 4.23
N LEU A 95 3.60 2.91 3.33
CA LEU A 95 3.94 1.48 3.34
C LEU A 95 5.43 1.24 3.05
N MET A 96 6.01 1.93 2.06
CA MET A 96 7.45 1.83 1.77
C MET A 96 8.29 2.28 2.97
N LEU A 97 7.84 3.29 3.71
CA LEU A 97 8.48 3.72 4.95
C LEU A 97 8.45 2.58 6.01
N ILE A 98 7.32 1.88 6.12
CA ILE A 98 7.21 0.69 6.99
C ILE A 98 8.24 -0.35 6.53
N PHE A 99 8.29 -0.73 5.26
CA PHE A 99 9.23 -1.74 4.77
C PHE A 99 10.68 -1.35 5.04
N TRP A 100 11.02 -0.08 4.87
CA TRP A 100 12.38 0.41 5.07
C TRP A 100 12.78 0.46 6.54
N GLN A 101 11.94 1.00 7.42
CA GLN A 101 12.29 1.29 8.82
C GLN A 101 11.84 0.22 9.81
N TRP A 102 11.10 -0.80 9.36
CA TRP A 102 10.63 -1.86 10.24
C TRP A 102 11.77 -2.50 11.02
N ARG A 103 11.56 -2.72 12.32
CA ARG A 103 12.50 -3.36 13.23
C ARG A 103 12.00 -4.75 13.57
N PRO A 104 12.75 -5.83 13.24
CA PRO A 104 12.42 -7.18 13.70
C PRO A 104 12.41 -7.23 15.22
N MET A 105 11.42 -7.89 15.81
CA MET A 105 11.29 -7.99 17.26
C MET A 105 12.01 -9.20 17.85
N GLY A 106 12.66 -10.01 17.01
CA GLY A 106 13.48 -11.16 17.41
C GLY A 106 12.68 -12.29 18.10
N GLY A 107 13.34 -13.45 18.20
CA GLY A 107 12.75 -14.64 18.84
C GLY A 107 11.74 -15.39 17.96
N VAL A 108 11.60 -16.68 18.21
CA VAL A 108 10.60 -17.55 17.59
C VAL A 108 9.53 -17.85 18.64
N ILE A 109 8.28 -17.47 18.38
CA ILE A 109 7.15 -17.76 19.26
C ILE A 109 6.63 -19.17 18.97
N TRP A 110 6.54 -19.51 17.67
CA TRP A 110 6.23 -20.86 17.18
C TRP A 110 6.77 -21.02 15.76
N ASP A 111 7.13 -22.26 15.42
CA ASP A 111 7.61 -22.63 14.10
C ASP A 111 6.98 -23.97 13.69
N VAL A 112 6.39 -24.00 12.52
CA VAL A 112 5.76 -25.18 11.90
C VAL A 112 6.30 -25.43 10.50
N SER A 113 7.41 -24.80 10.13
CA SER A 113 8.00 -24.88 8.78
C SER A 113 8.29 -26.32 8.35
N ASP A 114 8.77 -27.15 9.28
CA ASP A 114 9.12 -28.55 9.05
C ASP A 114 7.91 -29.52 9.12
N THR A 115 6.70 -28.98 9.22
CA THR A 115 5.47 -29.76 9.30
C THR A 115 4.57 -29.52 8.09
N THR A 116 3.55 -30.36 7.91
CA THR A 116 2.52 -30.16 6.86
C THR A 116 1.71 -28.87 7.05
N LEU A 117 1.72 -28.30 8.27
CA LEU A 117 1.04 -27.04 8.56
C LEU A 117 1.76 -25.83 7.92
N GLY A 118 3.08 -25.87 7.78
CA GLY A 118 3.85 -24.77 7.17
C GLY A 118 3.33 -24.43 5.76
N PRO A 119 3.41 -25.35 4.80
CA PRO A 119 2.85 -25.12 3.45
C PRO A 119 1.37 -24.78 3.43
N ALA A 120 0.55 -25.37 4.32
CA ALA A 120 -0.87 -25.08 4.40
C ALA A 120 -1.14 -23.63 4.82
N LEU A 121 -0.42 -23.11 5.80
CA LEU A 121 -0.53 -21.72 6.25
C LEU A 121 -0.06 -20.73 5.17
N ILE A 122 1.01 -21.06 4.45
CA ILE A 122 1.45 -20.26 3.28
C ILE A 122 0.34 -20.21 2.22
N ALA A 123 -0.25 -21.35 1.87
CA ALA A 123 -1.35 -21.41 0.90
C ALA A 123 -2.56 -20.58 1.34
N ILE A 124 -2.96 -20.65 2.61
CA ILE A 124 -4.05 -19.83 3.17
C ILE A 124 -3.70 -18.34 3.11
N SER A 125 -2.47 -17.96 3.44
CA SER A 125 -1.99 -16.58 3.34
C SER A 125 -2.06 -16.06 1.91
N LEU A 126 -1.58 -16.83 0.92
CA LEU A 126 -1.64 -16.45 -0.49
C LEU A 126 -3.10 -16.36 -1.00
N LEU A 127 -4.00 -17.24 -0.55
CA LEU A 127 -5.42 -17.13 -0.82
C LEU A 127 -6.00 -15.84 -0.23
N GLY A 128 -5.60 -15.44 0.97
CA GLY A 128 -5.98 -14.17 1.57
C GLY A 128 -5.55 -12.97 0.72
N TRP A 129 -4.31 -12.93 0.26
CA TRP A 129 -3.82 -11.88 -0.62
C TRP A 129 -4.55 -11.84 -1.97
N MET A 130 -4.85 -13.02 -2.53
CA MET A 130 -5.64 -13.14 -3.76
C MET A 130 -7.06 -12.60 -3.56
N LEU A 131 -7.71 -12.89 -2.44
CA LEU A 131 -9.03 -12.35 -2.10
C LEU A 131 -8.99 -10.82 -1.98
N VAL A 132 -7.96 -10.25 -1.36
CA VAL A 132 -7.78 -8.79 -1.30
C VAL A 132 -7.68 -8.23 -2.71
N LEU A 133 -6.86 -8.79 -3.58
CA LEU A 133 -6.71 -8.32 -4.96
C LEU A 133 -8.03 -8.45 -5.76
N ILE A 134 -8.70 -9.60 -5.69
CA ILE A 134 -10.00 -9.81 -6.35
C ILE A 134 -11.02 -8.80 -5.86
N SER A 135 -11.07 -8.53 -4.55
CA SER A 135 -11.99 -7.55 -3.96
C SER A 135 -11.78 -6.16 -4.54
N THR A 136 -10.54 -5.76 -4.84
CA THR A 136 -10.30 -4.47 -5.50
C THR A 136 -10.88 -4.42 -6.92
N PHE A 137 -10.83 -5.52 -7.67
CA PHE A 137 -11.44 -5.60 -9.00
C PHE A 137 -12.96 -5.59 -8.94
N LEU A 138 -13.57 -6.27 -7.98
CA LEU A 138 -15.01 -6.23 -7.76
C LEU A 138 -15.53 -4.84 -7.37
N LEU A 139 -14.69 -4.05 -6.70
CA LEU A 139 -14.98 -2.67 -6.29
C LEU A 139 -14.45 -1.63 -7.29
N SER A 140 -14.23 -1.99 -8.56
CA SER A 140 -13.66 -1.11 -9.59
C SER A 140 -12.20 -0.71 -9.30
N HIS A 141 -11.29 -1.66 -9.43
CA HIS A 141 -9.84 -1.53 -9.16
C HIS A 141 -9.22 -0.23 -9.70
N PHE A 142 -9.52 0.12 -10.95
CA PHE A 142 -8.97 1.32 -11.60
C PHE A 142 -9.59 2.63 -11.09
N GLU A 143 -10.79 2.59 -10.54
CA GLU A 143 -11.37 3.72 -9.83
C GLU A 143 -10.76 3.86 -8.44
N LEU A 144 -10.56 2.76 -7.72
CA LEU A 144 -9.95 2.75 -6.40
C LEU A 144 -8.51 3.31 -6.41
N THR A 145 -7.78 3.04 -7.46
CA THR A 145 -6.39 3.51 -7.64
C THR A 145 -6.30 4.89 -8.28
N GLY A 146 -7.40 5.43 -8.83
CA GLY A 146 -7.45 6.72 -9.49
C GLY A 146 -7.05 6.70 -10.97
N LEU A 147 -6.69 5.54 -11.52
CA LEU A 147 -6.28 5.41 -12.94
C LEU A 147 -7.43 5.74 -13.89
N SER A 148 -8.66 5.34 -13.55
CA SER A 148 -9.87 5.65 -14.31
C SER A 148 -10.12 7.15 -14.40
N GLN A 149 -9.95 7.90 -13.31
CA GLN A 149 -10.10 9.36 -13.30
C GLN A 149 -9.06 10.06 -14.17
N ALA A 150 -7.81 9.61 -14.09
CA ALA A 150 -6.73 10.15 -14.92
C ALA A 150 -6.98 9.90 -16.42
N PHE A 151 -7.45 8.70 -16.78
CA PHE A 151 -7.81 8.34 -18.16
C PHE A 151 -9.03 9.12 -18.65
N SER A 152 -10.08 9.20 -17.87
CA SER A 152 -11.30 9.98 -18.21
C SER A 152 -10.99 11.46 -18.42
N ASN A 153 -10.07 12.02 -17.62
CA ASN A 153 -9.64 13.40 -17.81
C ASN A 153 -8.85 13.59 -19.11
N LEU A 154 -8.08 12.59 -19.55
CA LEU A 154 -7.33 12.62 -20.80
C LEU A 154 -8.27 12.60 -22.02
N THR A 155 -9.29 11.73 -21.98
CA THR A 155 -10.20 11.47 -23.11
C THR A 155 -11.39 12.43 -23.22
N ARG A 156 -11.61 13.27 -22.19
CA ARG A 156 -12.72 14.22 -22.18
C ARG A 156 -12.57 15.24 -23.30
N LYS A 157 -13.46 15.15 -24.31
CA LYS A 157 -13.54 16.18 -25.37
C LYS A 157 -13.91 17.52 -24.74
N GLU A 158 -13.21 18.59 -25.13
CA GLU A 158 -13.66 19.95 -24.82
C GLU A 158 -14.94 20.18 -25.60
N THR A 159 -16.08 20.24 -24.92
CA THR A 159 -17.29 20.83 -25.45
C THR A 159 -17.04 22.34 -25.42
N GLN A 160 -16.76 22.91 -26.59
CA GLN A 160 -16.77 24.34 -26.84
C GLN A 160 -18.20 24.88 -26.69
#